data_5b5643563e9c4cbfc4c14e1a7a510b8b
#
_entry.id   5b5643563e9c4cbfc4c14e1a7a510b8b
#
_cell.length_a   1.000
_cell.length_b   1.000
_cell.length_c   1.000
_cell.angle_alpha   90.00
_cell.angle_beta   90.00
_cell.angle_gamma   90.00
#
_symmetry.space_group_name_H-M   'P 1'
#
loop_
_entity.id
_entity.type
_entity.pdbx_description
1 polymer ?
#
loop_
_entity_poly.entity_id
_entity_poly.type
_entity_poly.pdbx_seq_one_letter_code
_entity_poly.pdbx_strand_id
1 'polypeptide(L)'
;MNGGILTIDDIASKNTPAIVDYLNEKGICAILFAIGQNIEKYYDEAIYAVKNGMIIGNHSYSHPKFASMSMEACVEEIEKCEKIISRLYSDAGIERIYRPFRFPYGNK
;
A
#
# COMPACT_ATOMS: atom_id res chain seq x y z
N MET A 1 9.17 22.65 -4.74
CA MET A 1 9.49 21.37 -4.22
C MET A 1 10.21 20.53 -5.23
N ASN A 2 11.22 19.88 -4.84
CA ASN A 2 11.92 19.09 -5.75
C ASN A 2 11.19 17.89 -6.04
N GLY A 3 11.48 17.20 -7.02
CA GLY A 3 10.71 16.13 -7.53
C GLY A 3 10.75 14.83 -6.79
N GLY A 4 11.09 14.85 -5.52
CA GLY A 4 11.15 13.63 -4.77
C GLY A 4 9.75 13.09 -4.47
N ILE A 5 9.61 11.77 -4.49
CA ILE A 5 8.38 11.11 -4.09
C ILE A 5 8.62 10.43 -2.76
N LEU A 6 7.79 10.76 -1.78
CA LEU A 6 7.89 10.12 -0.48
C LEU A 6 7.23 8.75 -0.53
N THR A 7 7.89 7.75 0.05
CA THR A 7 7.31 6.41 0.16
C THR A 7 7.30 6.00 1.62
N ILE A 8 6.24 5.31 2.03
CA ILE A 8 6.11 4.81 3.40
C ILE A 8 5.74 3.34 3.31
N ASP A 9 6.47 2.50 4.03
CA ASP A 9 6.25 1.05 4.00
C ASP A 9 5.37 0.58 5.16
N ASP A 10 4.88 -0.63 5.03
CA ASP A 10 4.17 -1.38 6.09
C ASP A 10 2.87 -0.73 6.54
N ILE A 11 2.20 -0.05 5.63
CA ILE A 11 0.87 0.49 5.83
C ILE A 11 -0.11 -0.69 5.69
N ALA A 12 -1.28 -0.76 6.29
CA ALA A 12 -1.97 0.33 7.00
C ALA A 12 -1.95 0.08 8.50
N SER A 13 -2.32 1.12 9.26
CA SER A 13 -2.42 1.01 10.71
C SER A 13 -3.46 2.01 11.21
N LYS A 14 -3.72 1.99 12.50
CA LYS A 14 -4.64 2.96 13.09
C LYS A 14 -4.14 4.40 12.96
N ASN A 15 -2.84 4.56 12.71
CA ASN A 15 -2.24 5.89 12.57
C ASN A 15 -2.26 6.40 11.13
N THR A 16 -2.72 5.59 10.19
CA THR A 16 -2.72 5.97 8.78
C THR A 16 -3.45 7.29 8.52
N PRO A 17 -4.66 7.53 9.07
CA PRO A 17 -5.32 8.81 8.81
C PRO A 17 -4.52 10.02 9.29
N ALA A 18 -3.85 9.91 10.45
CA ALA A 18 -3.04 11.02 10.95
C ALA A 18 -1.86 11.29 10.03
N ILE A 19 -1.24 10.23 9.49
CA ILE A 19 -0.14 10.36 8.55
C ILE A 19 -0.63 11.03 7.27
N VAL A 20 -1.78 10.60 6.75
CA VAL A 20 -2.36 11.17 5.54
C VAL A 20 -2.69 12.65 5.74
N ASP A 21 -3.28 13.00 6.87
CA ASP A 21 -3.60 14.39 7.17
C ASP A 21 -2.35 15.26 7.21
N TYR A 22 -1.30 14.76 7.83
CA TYR A 22 -0.03 15.49 7.88
C TYR A 22 0.53 15.71 6.48
N LEU A 23 0.53 14.66 5.64
CA LEU A 23 1.05 14.76 4.28
C LEU A 23 0.24 15.77 3.45
N ASN A 24 -1.07 15.73 3.58
CA ASN A 24 -1.93 16.66 2.86
C ASN A 24 -1.72 18.09 3.32
N GLU A 25 -1.53 18.28 4.61
CA GLU A 25 -1.27 19.62 5.15
C GLU A 25 0.02 20.19 4.58
N LYS A 26 1.02 19.34 4.33
CA LYS A 26 2.31 19.76 3.78
C LYS A 26 2.32 19.77 2.26
N GLY A 27 1.22 19.41 1.61
CA GLY A 27 1.18 19.33 0.15
C GLY A 27 2.00 18.20 -0.43
N ILE A 28 2.16 17.11 0.31
CA ILE A 28 2.98 15.99 -0.10
C ILE A 28 2.09 14.82 -0.52
N CYS A 29 2.30 14.32 -1.75
CA CYS A 29 1.68 13.07 -2.18
C CYS A 29 2.67 11.95 -1.96
N ALA A 30 2.22 10.84 -1.40
CA ALA A 30 3.11 9.74 -1.07
C ALA A 30 2.58 8.42 -1.63
N ILE A 31 3.52 7.48 -1.85
CA ILE A 31 3.16 6.10 -2.13
C ILE A 31 3.24 5.33 -0.81
N LEU A 32 2.13 4.75 -0.42
CA LEU A 32 2.04 3.98 0.82
C LEU A 32 2.08 2.52 0.44
N PHE A 33 3.22 1.86 0.64
CA PHE A 33 3.36 0.45 0.33
C PHE A 33 2.70 -0.35 1.44
N ALA A 34 1.59 -0.98 1.11
CA ALA A 34 0.69 -1.58 2.10
C ALA A 34 0.77 -3.10 2.09
N ILE A 35 0.82 -3.66 3.29
CA ILE A 35 0.77 -5.10 3.47
C ILE A 35 -0.69 -5.52 3.45
N GLY A 36 -1.03 -6.52 2.62
CA GLY A 36 -2.42 -6.91 2.44
C GLY A 36 -3.16 -7.24 3.73
N GLN A 37 -2.51 -7.96 4.64
CA GLN A 37 -3.11 -8.27 5.94
C GLN A 37 -3.46 -7.01 6.71
N ASN A 38 -2.61 -5.99 6.63
CA ASN A 38 -2.85 -4.74 7.34
C ASN A 38 -3.99 -3.96 6.70
N ILE A 39 -4.13 -4.02 5.37
CA ILE A 39 -5.27 -3.40 4.72
C ILE A 39 -6.57 -4.03 5.22
N GLU A 40 -6.60 -5.35 5.32
CA GLU A 40 -7.79 -6.05 5.81
C GLU A 40 -8.12 -5.64 7.24
N LYS A 41 -7.10 -5.54 8.09
CA LYS A 41 -7.29 -5.21 9.49
C LYS A 41 -7.70 -3.75 9.69
N TYR A 42 -7.15 -2.86 8.88
CA TYR A 42 -7.39 -1.42 8.99
C TYR A 42 -7.99 -0.88 7.70
N TYR A 43 -9.05 -1.52 7.24
CA TYR A 43 -9.62 -1.24 5.94
C TYR A 43 -10.14 0.19 5.82
N ASP A 44 -10.86 0.67 6.84
CA ASP A 44 -11.41 2.03 6.79
C ASP A 44 -10.29 3.07 6.75
N GLU A 45 -9.22 2.81 7.47
CA GLU A 45 -8.05 3.70 7.45
C GLU A 45 -7.40 3.73 6.07
N ALA A 46 -7.33 2.57 5.41
CA ALA A 46 -6.80 2.49 4.06
C ALA A 46 -7.71 3.21 3.06
N ILE A 47 -9.03 3.07 3.21
CA ILE A 47 -10.00 3.81 2.40
C ILE A 47 -9.75 5.31 2.52
N TYR A 48 -9.55 5.78 3.74
CA TYR A 48 -9.30 7.19 3.99
C TYR A 48 -8.08 7.68 3.21
N ALA A 49 -7.00 6.87 3.19
CA ALA A 49 -5.79 7.23 2.47
C ALA A 49 -6.04 7.37 0.98
N VAL A 50 -6.76 6.41 0.39
CA VAL A 50 -7.06 6.45 -1.04
C VAL A 50 -7.93 7.66 -1.39
N LYS A 51 -8.95 7.93 -0.58
CA LYS A 51 -9.86 9.04 -0.82
C LYS A 51 -9.16 10.39 -0.69
N ASN A 52 -8.07 10.44 0.03
CA ASN A 52 -7.34 11.68 0.25
C ASN A 52 -6.09 11.81 -0.61
N GLY A 53 -6.03 11.05 -1.69
CA GLY A 53 -5.04 11.28 -2.74
C GLY A 53 -3.73 10.53 -2.62
N MET A 54 -3.60 9.66 -1.63
CA MET A 54 -2.39 8.85 -1.52
C MET A 54 -2.46 7.69 -2.50
N ILE A 55 -1.29 7.22 -2.94
CA ILE A 55 -1.19 6.06 -3.82
C ILE A 55 -0.87 4.85 -2.95
N ILE A 56 -1.67 3.79 -3.10
CA ILE A 56 -1.42 2.55 -2.36
C ILE A 56 -0.64 1.60 -3.26
N GLY A 57 0.51 1.16 -2.78
CA GLY A 57 1.34 0.19 -3.49
C GLY A 57 1.31 -1.16 -2.79
N ASN A 58 1.76 -2.17 -3.52
CA ASN A 58 1.73 -3.57 -3.07
C ASN A 58 3.03 -3.91 -2.35
N HIS A 59 2.93 -4.33 -1.09
CA HIS A 59 4.08 -4.75 -0.29
C HIS A 59 3.89 -6.20 0.18
N SER A 60 3.23 -7.01 -0.67
CA SER A 60 2.86 -8.40 -0.46
C SER A 60 1.74 -8.54 0.57
N TYR A 61 1.19 -9.77 0.69
CA TYR A 61 0.07 -9.99 1.59
C TYR A 61 0.51 -10.08 3.05
N SER A 62 1.59 -10.82 3.33
CA SER A 62 2.00 -11.08 4.71
C SER A 62 3.43 -10.63 5.03
N HIS A 63 4.09 -9.95 4.10
CA HIS A 63 5.45 -9.42 4.29
C HIS A 63 6.49 -10.52 4.54
N PRO A 64 6.54 -11.57 3.68
CA PRO A 64 7.48 -12.66 3.89
C PRO A 64 8.83 -12.37 3.24
N LYS A 65 9.81 -13.23 3.50
CA LYS A 65 11.10 -13.15 2.82
C LYS A 65 11.01 -13.87 1.49
N PHE A 66 10.84 -13.13 0.41
CA PHE A 66 10.66 -13.69 -0.92
C PHE A 66 11.84 -14.56 -1.34
N ALA A 67 13.06 -14.23 -0.90
CA ALA A 67 14.24 -14.95 -1.30
C ALA A 67 14.22 -16.43 -0.91
N SER A 68 13.45 -16.80 0.11
CA SER A 68 13.37 -18.18 0.57
C SER A 68 12.09 -18.88 0.15
N MET A 69 11.33 -18.30 -0.80
CA MET A 69 10.03 -18.84 -1.20
C MET A 69 10.07 -19.38 -2.61
N SER A 70 9.14 -20.32 -2.89
CA SER A 70 8.96 -20.78 -4.25
C SER A 70 8.36 -19.68 -5.11
N MET A 71 8.50 -19.82 -6.44
CA MET A 71 7.90 -18.87 -7.37
C MET A 71 6.39 -18.82 -7.17
N GLU A 72 5.75 -19.97 -7.00
CA GLU A 72 4.31 -20.03 -6.83
C GLU A 72 3.87 -19.27 -5.59
N ALA A 73 4.59 -19.44 -4.48
CA ALA A 73 4.26 -18.75 -3.25
C ALA A 73 4.45 -17.23 -3.38
N CYS A 74 5.48 -16.81 -4.10
CA CYS A 74 5.71 -15.39 -4.35
C CYS A 74 4.56 -14.77 -5.14
N VAL A 75 4.15 -15.45 -6.22
CA VAL A 75 3.05 -14.96 -7.04
C VAL A 75 1.76 -14.87 -6.22
N GLU A 76 1.51 -15.87 -5.40
CA GLU A 76 0.32 -15.90 -4.55
C GLU A 76 0.28 -14.69 -3.60
N GLU A 77 1.42 -14.38 -2.98
CA GLU A 77 1.52 -13.24 -2.08
C GLU A 77 1.22 -11.93 -2.80
N ILE A 78 1.77 -11.77 -3.99
CA ILE A 78 1.58 -10.55 -4.77
C ILE A 78 0.14 -10.43 -5.24
N GLU A 79 -0.41 -11.52 -5.80
CA GLU A 79 -1.77 -11.49 -6.35
C GLU A 79 -2.83 -11.29 -5.28
N LYS A 80 -2.64 -11.91 -4.13
CA LYS A 80 -3.59 -11.76 -3.04
C LYS A 80 -3.67 -10.31 -2.59
N CYS A 81 -2.52 -9.66 -2.47
CA CYS A 81 -2.49 -8.25 -2.10
C CYS A 81 -3.07 -7.37 -3.20
N GLU A 82 -2.80 -7.69 -4.48
CA GLU A 82 -3.35 -6.93 -5.60
C GLU A 82 -4.88 -6.95 -5.60
N LYS A 83 -5.49 -8.08 -5.30
CA LYS A 83 -6.95 -8.17 -5.24
C LYS A 83 -7.51 -7.30 -4.14
N ILE A 84 -6.83 -7.29 -2.99
CA ILE A 84 -7.27 -6.48 -1.86
C ILE A 84 -7.18 -4.99 -2.21
N ILE A 85 -6.09 -4.57 -2.84
CA ILE A 85 -5.91 -3.18 -3.22
C ILE A 85 -6.92 -2.77 -4.28
N SER A 86 -7.21 -3.63 -5.25
CA SER A 86 -8.20 -3.33 -6.27
C SER A 86 -9.58 -3.13 -5.66
N ARG A 87 -9.94 -3.98 -4.69
CA ARG A 87 -11.21 -3.83 -3.99
C ARG A 87 -11.24 -2.54 -3.17
N LEU A 88 -10.12 -2.22 -2.54
CA LEU A 88 -9.99 -1.00 -1.76
C LEU A 88 -10.29 0.24 -2.62
N TYR A 89 -9.70 0.31 -3.81
CA TYR A 89 -9.93 1.43 -4.70
C TYR A 89 -11.38 1.46 -5.18
N SER A 90 -11.94 0.30 -5.49
CA SER A 90 -13.33 0.21 -5.92
C SER A 90 -14.27 0.72 -4.82
N ASP A 91 -14.03 0.30 -3.58
CA ASP A 91 -14.86 0.74 -2.45
C ASP A 91 -14.68 2.22 -2.16
N ALA A 92 -13.49 2.76 -2.42
CA ALA A 92 -13.24 4.19 -2.24
C ALA A 92 -13.80 5.03 -3.38
N GLY A 93 -14.19 4.41 -4.49
CA GLY A 93 -14.71 5.12 -5.65
C GLY A 93 -13.64 5.88 -6.43
N ILE A 94 -12.39 5.43 -6.35
CA ILE A 94 -11.26 6.07 -7.01
C ILE A 94 -10.67 5.11 -8.03
N GLU A 95 -10.38 5.60 -9.24
CA GLU A 95 -9.74 4.77 -10.25
C GLU A 95 -8.30 4.48 -9.87
N ARG A 96 -7.90 3.20 -9.95
CA ARG A 96 -6.53 2.80 -9.64
C ARG A 96 -5.68 2.90 -10.90
N ILE A 97 -4.81 3.92 -10.94
CA ILE A 97 -3.98 4.18 -12.12
C ILE A 97 -2.59 3.57 -11.97
N TYR A 98 -2.00 3.69 -10.79
CA TYR A 98 -0.63 3.20 -10.54
C TYR A 98 -0.66 1.92 -9.76
N ARG A 99 0.27 1.00 -10.09
CA ARG A 99 0.37 -0.31 -9.44
C ARG A 99 1.80 -0.58 -8.97
N PRO A 100 2.35 0.27 -8.09
CA PRO A 100 3.72 0.06 -7.64
C PRO A 100 3.81 -1.16 -6.72
N PHE A 101 4.99 -1.78 -6.71
CA PHE A 101 5.28 -2.92 -5.84
C PHE A 101 6.64 -2.73 -5.21
N ARG A 102 6.79 -3.14 -3.95
CA ARG A 102 8.07 -3.14 -3.26
C ARG A 102 8.26 -4.46 -2.54
N PHE A 103 9.41 -5.11 -2.75
CA PHE A 103 9.72 -6.37 -2.07
C PHE A 103 9.90 -6.14 -0.57
N PRO A 104 9.33 -7.03 0.28
CA PRO A 104 9.62 -6.99 1.71
C PRO A 104 11.12 -7.17 1.95
N TYR A 105 11.65 -6.48 2.94
CA TYR A 105 13.07 -6.55 3.32
C TYR A 105 14.01 -6.13 2.19
N GLY A 106 13.50 -5.52 1.11
CA GLY A 106 14.33 -5.15 -0.02
C GLY A 106 14.85 -6.31 -0.84
N ASN A 107 14.36 -7.54 -0.60
CA ASN A 107 14.79 -8.71 -1.36
C ASN A 107 14.14 -8.77 -2.71
N LYS A 108 14.91 -9.25 -3.70
CA LYS A 108 14.41 -9.38 -5.06
C LYS A 108 14.30 -10.81 -5.51
#